data_97e5e23a99a5f907fb08ae5d5cc9bb44
#
_entry.id   97e5e23a99a5f907fb08ae5d5cc9bb44
#
_cell.length_a   1.000
_cell.length_b   1.000
_cell.length_c   1.000
_cell.angle_alpha   90.00
_cell.angle_beta   90.00
_cell.angle_gamma   90.00
#
_symmetry.space_group_name_H-M   'P 1'
#
loop_
_entity.id
_entity.type
_entity.pdbx_description
1 polymer ?
#
loop_
_entity_poly.entity_id
_entity_poly.type
_entity_poly.pdbx_seq_one_letter_code
_entity_poly.pdbx_strand_id
1 'polypeptide(L)'
;MSYPRELFEGAKGEVSGTLWKSGSAPDLKIGERSEVHYLATGASTGGQYGLYRWDMVGDPSGVPGAHFHKTMSESFFVLSGTVGLYDGDRWVDGDPGDFLFVPPGGIHAFTNPRGPASMLVLFSPGAPREAYFEELAEIVASGRQLTEQEWDDLYHHHDQYMV
;
A
#
# COMPACT_ATOMS: atom_id res chain seq x y z
N MET A 1 -3.89 -13.99 -25.33
CA MET A 1 -4.59 -14.06 -24.02
C MET A 1 -6.08 -13.92 -24.28
N SER A 2 -6.91 -14.72 -23.61
CA SER A 2 -8.38 -14.57 -23.59
C SER A 2 -8.82 -13.78 -22.37
N TYR A 3 -10.02 -13.25 -22.39
CA TYR A 3 -10.62 -12.66 -21.19
C TYR A 3 -10.73 -13.71 -20.08
N PRO A 4 -10.60 -13.30 -18.78
CA PRO A 4 -10.84 -14.18 -17.65
C PRO A 4 -12.32 -14.64 -17.63
N ARG A 5 -12.60 -15.61 -16.75
CA ARG A 5 -13.97 -16.08 -16.51
C ARG A 5 -14.86 -14.90 -16.08
N GLU A 6 -16.13 -14.90 -16.55
CA GLU A 6 -17.14 -13.96 -16.09
C GLU A 6 -17.32 -14.04 -14.56
N LEU A 7 -17.34 -12.89 -13.92
CA LEU A 7 -17.59 -12.74 -12.48
C LEU A 7 -19.03 -12.30 -12.18
N PHE A 8 -19.74 -11.84 -13.20
CA PHE A 8 -21.13 -11.42 -13.12
C PHE A 8 -21.98 -12.25 -14.09
N GLU A 9 -22.96 -12.98 -13.54
CA GLU A 9 -23.81 -13.89 -14.31
C GLU A 9 -25.16 -13.27 -14.71
N GLY A 10 -25.39 -12.00 -14.34
CA GLY A 10 -26.63 -11.28 -14.63
C GLY A 10 -26.79 -10.93 -16.12
N ALA A 11 -28.02 -11.02 -16.64
CA ALA A 11 -28.31 -10.62 -18.02
C ALA A 11 -28.32 -9.10 -18.23
N LYS A 12 -28.37 -8.30 -17.17
CA LYS A 12 -28.38 -6.83 -17.20
C LYS A 12 -27.44 -6.31 -16.13
N GLY A 13 -26.72 -5.22 -16.43
CA GLY A 13 -25.87 -4.55 -15.46
C GLY A 13 -26.64 -4.01 -14.25
N GLU A 14 -25.94 -3.74 -13.18
CA GLU A 14 -26.47 -3.26 -11.90
C GLU A 14 -25.90 -1.89 -11.55
N VAL A 15 -26.65 -1.13 -10.75
CA VAL A 15 -26.18 0.13 -10.17
C VAL A 15 -25.41 -0.19 -8.87
N SER A 16 -24.14 -0.52 -9.00
CA SER A 16 -23.29 -1.02 -7.91
C SER A 16 -21.98 -0.23 -7.74
N GLY A 17 -21.73 0.79 -8.55
CA GLY A 17 -20.54 1.63 -8.45
C GLY A 17 -20.48 2.43 -7.15
N THR A 18 -19.34 2.43 -6.47
CA THR A 18 -19.07 3.22 -5.27
C THR A 18 -18.12 4.37 -5.59
N LEU A 19 -18.51 5.59 -5.24
CA LEU A 19 -17.68 6.78 -5.41
C LEU A 19 -17.00 7.16 -4.09
N TRP A 20 -15.69 7.13 -4.08
CA TRP A 20 -14.90 7.75 -3.04
C TRP A 20 -14.60 9.20 -3.43
N LYS A 21 -14.92 10.18 -2.57
CA LYS A 21 -14.73 11.60 -2.87
C LYS A 21 -13.39 12.09 -2.33
N SER A 22 -12.66 12.86 -3.14
CA SER A 22 -11.48 13.60 -2.67
C SER A 22 -11.88 14.55 -1.53
N GLY A 23 -11.05 14.69 -0.53
CA GLY A 23 -11.32 15.51 0.66
C GLY A 23 -12.08 14.78 1.77
N SER A 24 -12.38 13.50 1.62
CA SER A 24 -12.76 12.65 2.76
C SER A 24 -11.60 12.59 3.75
N ALA A 25 -11.92 12.49 5.05
CA ALA A 25 -10.89 12.25 6.05
C ALA A 25 -10.16 10.93 5.78
N PRO A 26 -8.89 10.79 6.18
CA PRO A 26 -8.19 9.51 6.07
C PRO A 26 -8.88 8.45 6.93
N ASP A 27 -8.88 7.22 6.45
CA ASP A 27 -9.39 6.07 7.20
C ASP A 27 -8.44 5.69 8.34
N LEU A 28 -7.13 5.93 8.14
CA LEU A 28 -6.10 5.62 9.13
C LEU A 28 -5.00 6.68 9.13
N LYS A 29 -4.45 6.94 10.32
CA LYS A 29 -3.21 7.71 10.51
C LYS A 29 -2.15 6.84 11.17
N ILE A 30 -0.95 6.84 10.60
CA ILE A 30 0.21 6.15 11.18
C ILE A 30 1.16 7.21 11.75
N GLY A 31 0.99 7.47 13.04
CA GLY A 31 1.65 8.59 13.71
C GLY A 31 1.31 9.93 13.06
N GLU A 32 2.29 10.83 13.01
CA GLU A 32 2.16 12.16 12.39
C GLU A 32 2.68 12.21 10.95
N ARG A 33 3.01 11.06 10.36
CA ARG A 33 3.76 11.00 9.10
C ARG A 33 2.99 10.50 7.91
N SER A 34 2.01 9.62 8.13
CA SER A 34 1.27 9.02 7.03
C SER A 34 -0.22 9.03 7.30
N GLU A 35 -0.97 9.38 6.27
CA GLU A 35 -2.42 9.24 6.21
C GLU A 35 -2.77 8.25 5.11
N VAL A 36 -3.65 7.29 5.41
CA VAL A 36 -4.04 6.23 4.48
C VAL A 36 -5.54 6.31 4.23
N HIS A 37 -5.91 6.28 2.95
CA HIS A 37 -7.30 6.23 2.52
C HIS A 37 -7.58 4.90 1.83
N TYR A 38 -8.61 4.20 2.28
CA TYR A 38 -9.01 2.90 1.74
C TYR A 38 -9.97 3.11 0.57
N LEU A 39 -9.43 3.28 -0.63
CA LEU A 39 -10.24 3.53 -1.84
C LEU A 39 -11.01 2.28 -2.26
N ALA A 40 -10.38 1.11 -2.15
CA ALA A 40 -10.98 -0.19 -2.35
C ALA A 40 -10.19 -1.23 -1.55
N THR A 41 -10.85 -2.00 -0.72
CA THR A 41 -10.21 -3.06 0.06
C THR A 41 -10.34 -4.40 -0.65
N GLY A 42 -9.51 -5.38 -0.26
CA GLY A 42 -9.67 -6.75 -0.73
C GLY A 42 -11.09 -7.28 -0.49
N ALA A 43 -11.68 -6.95 0.66
CA ALA A 43 -13.06 -7.33 0.97
C ALA A 43 -14.09 -6.68 0.02
N SER A 44 -13.94 -5.39 -0.28
CA SER A 44 -14.88 -4.67 -1.15
C SER A 44 -14.79 -5.07 -2.63
N THR A 45 -13.63 -5.60 -3.05
CA THR A 45 -13.38 -6.03 -4.44
C THR A 45 -13.53 -7.54 -4.66
N GLY A 46 -13.98 -8.29 -3.64
CA GLY A 46 -14.03 -9.75 -3.72
C GLY A 46 -12.65 -10.40 -3.87
N GLY A 47 -11.61 -9.80 -3.31
CA GLY A 47 -10.24 -10.29 -3.36
C GLY A 47 -9.48 -10.00 -4.65
N GLN A 48 -10.04 -9.21 -5.57
CA GLN A 48 -9.39 -8.95 -6.85
C GLN A 48 -8.20 -8.01 -6.70
N TYR A 49 -8.35 -6.95 -5.92
CA TYR A 49 -7.29 -5.99 -5.59
C TYR A 49 -7.60 -5.23 -4.31
N GLY A 50 -6.57 -4.62 -3.73
CA GLY A 50 -6.68 -3.57 -2.73
C GLY A 50 -6.06 -2.30 -3.28
N LEU A 51 -6.73 -1.15 -3.16
CA LEU A 51 -6.26 0.15 -3.63
C LEU A 51 -6.33 1.17 -2.51
N TYR A 52 -5.20 1.80 -2.24
CA TYR A 52 -5.03 2.77 -1.17
C TYR A 52 -4.41 4.04 -1.73
N ARG A 53 -4.83 5.19 -1.21
CA ARG A 53 -4.06 6.41 -1.35
C ARG A 53 -3.23 6.57 -0.09
N TRP A 54 -1.93 6.74 -0.27
CA TRP A 54 -0.96 6.93 0.78
C TRP A 54 -0.40 8.33 0.72
N ASP A 55 -0.71 9.14 1.73
CA ASP A 55 -0.22 10.50 1.86
C ASP A 55 0.89 10.54 2.92
N MET A 56 2.11 10.80 2.49
CA MET A 56 3.26 11.04 3.36
C MET A 56 3.29 12.53 3.69
N VAL A 57 2.83 12.92 4.88
CA VAL A 57 2.59 14.32 5.25
C VAL A 57 3.73 14.93 6.08
N GLY A 58 4.58 14.08 6.65
CA GLY A 58 5.71 14.49 7.48
C GLY A 58 7.01 14.66 6.72
N ASP A 59 8.02 15.14 7.45
CA ASP A 59 9.38 15.18 6.94
C ASP A 59 9.96 13.78 6.72
N PRO A 60 10.89 13.60 5.75
CA PRO A 60 11.57 12.34 5.53
C PRO A 60 12.28 11.89 6.81
N SER A 61 12.04 10.68 7.24
CA SER A 61 12.76 10.14 8.39
C SER A 61 12.85 8.63 8.29
N GLY A 62 14.06 8.17 8.31
CA GLY A 62 14.40 6.76 8.17
C GLY A 62 14.18 6.25 6.74
N VAL A 63 14.89 5.22 6.39
CA VAL A 63 14.66 4.45 5.17
C VAL A 63 13.74 3.33 5.57
N PRO A 64 12.54 3.19 4.96
CA PRO A 64 11.72 2.00 5.16
C PRO A 64 12.55 0.76 4.85
N GLY A 65 12.42 -0.29 5.65
CA GLY A 65 13.10 -1.55 5.36
C GLY A 65 12.67 -2.10 4.00
N ALA A 66 13.66 -2.46 3.18
CA ALA A 66 13.37 -3.17 1.93
C ALA A 66 12.76 -4.54 2.24
N HIS A 67 11.76 -4.92 1.47
CA HIS A 67 11.01 -6.16 1.68
C HIS A 67 10.41 -6.68 0.36
N PHE A 68 9.82 -7.87 0.42
CA PHE A 68 9.06 -8.44 -0.68
C PHE A 68 7.81 -9.16 -0.15
N HIS A 69 6.85 -9.41 -1.04
CA HIS A 69 5.65 -10.21 -0.81
C HIS A 69 5.69 -11.50 -1.62
N LYS A 70 5.14 -12.59 -1.08
CA LYS A 70 5.09 -13.89 -1.78
C LYS A 70 3.78 -14.13 -2.51
N THR A 71 2.67 -13.56 -2.02
CA THR A 71 1.33 -13.90 -2.48
C THR A 71 0.68 -12.84 -3.36
N MET A 72 1.24 -11.63 -3.41
CA MET A 72 0.68 -10.50 -4.13
C MET A 72 1.75 -9.68 -4.82
N SER A 73 1.35 -8.99 -5.88
CA SER A 73 2.11 -7.88 -6.45
C SER A 73 1.75 -6.58 -5.74
N GLU A 74 2.69 -5.63 -5.72
CA GLU A 74 2.44 -4.27 -5.26
C GLU A 74 2.81 -3.28 -6.36
N SER A 75 2.01 -2.24 -6.51
CA SER A 75 2.29 -1.22 -7.52
C SER A 75 2.07 0.16 -6.94
N PHE A 76 2.89 1.10 -7.38
CA PHE A 76 2.90 2.48 -6.91
C PHE A 76 2.66 3.43 -8.09
N PHE A 77 1.75 4.38 -7.92
CA PHE A 77 1.51 5.45 -8.87
C PHE A 77 1.62 6.80 -8.16
N VAL A 78 2.58 7.61 -8.52
CA VAL A 78 2.83 8.89 -7.87
C VAL A 78 1.76 9.91 -8.24
N LEU A 79 1.12 10.52 -7.25
CA LEU A 79 0.08 11.53 -7.43
C LEU A 79 0.63 12.95 -7.28
N SER A 80 1.49 13.18 -6.28
CA SER A 80 2.08 14.49 -5.98
C SER A 80 3.35 14.38 -5.17
N GLY A 81 4.18 15.42 -5.20
CA GLY A 81 5.48 15.42 -4.56
C GLY A 81 6.48 14.52 -5.28
N THR A 82 7.56 14.16 -4.59
CA THR A 82 8.55 13.19 -5.07
C THR A 82 8.54 11.98 -4.14
N VAL A 83 8.30 10.81 -4.69
CA VAL A 83 8.38 9.53 -3.98
C VAL A 83 9.68 8.85 -4.34
N GLY A 84 10.53 8.58 -3.36
CA GLY A 84 11.68 7.70 -3.54
C GLY A 84 11.16 6.26 -3.63
N LEU A 85 11.45 5.59 -4.72
CA LEU A 85 11.08 4.20 -5.00
C LEU A 85 12.33 3.34 -5.10
N TYR A 86 12.41 2.28 -4.30
CA TYR A 86 13.46 1.26 -4.40
C TYR A 86 12.97 0.10 -5.24
N ASP A 87 13.67 -0.21 -6.32
CA ASP A 87 13.26 -1.23 -7.29
C ASP A 87 13.94 -2.61 -7.07
N GLY A 88 14.62 -2.75 -5.94
CA GLY A 88 15.40 -3.94 -5.59
C GLY A 88 16.89 -3.83 -5.91
N ASP A 89 17.28 -2.85 -6.73
CA ASP A 89 18.66 -2.56 -7.12
C ASP A 89 19.09 -1.15 -6.67
N ARG A 90 18.22 -0.16 -6.93
CA ARG A 90 18.52 1.25 -6.64
C ARG A 90 17.30 2.05 -6.24
N TRP A 91 17.55 3.17 -5.59
CA TRP A 91 16.55 4.20 -5.34
C TRP A 91 16.39 5.10 -6.57
N VAL A 92 15.13 5.33 -6.96
CA VAL A 92 14.77 6.23 -8.06
C VAL A 92 13.74 7.22 -7.53
N ASP A 93 13.94 8.50 -7.84
CA ASP A 93 12.92 9.52 -7.58
C ASP A 93 11.78 9.37 -8.59
N GLY A 94 10.57 9.13 -8.10
CA GLY A 94 9.35 9.11 -8.88
C GLY A 94 8.62 10.43 -8.77
N ASP A 95 8.30 11.04 -9.90
CA ASP A 95 7.53 12.27 -10.02
C ASP A 95 6.05 11.96 -10.35
N PRO A 96 5.12 12.93 -10.22
CA PRO A 96 3.70 12.72 -10.53
C PRO A 96 3.47 12.13 -11.93
N GLY A 97 2.79 11.00 -11.98
CA GLY A 97 2.56 10.22 -13.20
C GLY A 97 3.48 9.01 -13.35
N ASP A 98 4.55 8.91 -12.59
CA ASP A 98 5.43 7.74 -12.62
C ASP A 98 4.77 6.54 -11.94
N PHE A 99 5.12 5.35 -12.46
CA PHE A 99 4.55 4.07 -12.03
C PHE A 99 5.63 3.01 -11.83
N LEU A 100 5.63 2.35 -10.68
CA LEU A 100 6.44 1.18 -10.41
C LEU A 100 5.53 -0.04 -10.21
N PHE A 101 5.79 -1.11 -10.95
CA PHE A 101 5.19 -2.42 -10.74
C PHE A 101 6.20 -3.37 -10.10
N VAL A 102 5.80 -3.97 -8.98
CA VAL A 102 6.61 -4.96 -8.25
C VAL A 102 5.86 -6.30 -8.27
N PRO A 103 6.37 -7.32 -8.95
CA PRO A 103 5.77 -8.65 -8.94
C PRO A 103 5.96 -9.34 -7.58
N PRO A 104 5.24 -10.44 -7.30
CA PRO A 104 5.54 -11.28 -6.14
C PRO A 104 7.03 -11.67 -6.12
N GLY A 105 7.68 -11.51 -4.96
CA GLY A 105 9.13 -11.73 -4.79
C GLY A 105 10.01 -10.54 -5.18
N GLY A 106 9.45 -9.49 -5.76
CA GLY A 106 10.20 -8.26 -6.06
C GLY A 106 10.55 -7.48 -4.81
N ILE A 107 11.84 -7.20 -4.59
CA ILE A 107 12.31 -6.40 -3.47
C ILE A 107 11.99 -4.94 -3.74
N HIS A 108 11.39 -4.26 -2.76
CA HIS A 108 11.01 -2.85 -2.90
C HIS A 108 10.95 -2.12 -1.56
N ALA A 109 10.91 -0.81 -1.64
CA ALA A 109 10.64 0.11 -0.54
C ALA A 109 10.23 1.46 -1.11
N PHE A 110 9.68 2.35 -0.27
CA PHE A 110 9.38 3.73 -0.67
C PHE A 110 9.67 4.71 0.47
N THR A 111 9.87 5.97 0.09
CA THR A 111 10.08 7.10 1.00
C THR A 111 9.63 8.41 0.35
N ASN A 112 9.59 9.49 1.11
CA ASN A 112 9.34 10.85 0.61
C ASN A 112 10.57 11.76 0.79
N PRO A 113 11.62 11.59 -0.02
CA PRO A 113 12.95 12.19 0.21
C PRO A 113 12.96 13.72 0.19
N ARG A 114 11.92 14.35 -0.36
CA ARG A 114 11.85 15.82 -0.56
C ARG A 114 10.67 16.46 0.18
N GLY A 115 10.13 15.80 1.21
CA GLY A 115 8.98 16.30 1.97
C GLY A 115 7.66 15.65 1.56
N PRO A 116 6.52 16.28 1.81
CA PRO A 116 5.21 15.68 1.57
C PRO A 116 5.03 15.15 0.15
N ALA A 117 4.50 13.94 0.04
CA ALA A 117 4.22 13.27 -1.22
C ALA A 117 2.99 12.38 -1.09
N SER A 118 2.34 12.09 -2.21
CA SER A 118 1.15 11.24 -2.26
C SER A 118 1.26 10.25 -3.41
N MET A 119 0.79 9.02 -3.18
CA MET A 119 0.76 7.97 -4.20
C MET A 119 -0.45 7.05 -4.03
N LEU A 120 -0.80 6.35 -5.08
CA LEU A 120 -1.64 5.16 -5.01
C LEU A 120 -0.76 3.93 -4.76
N VAL A 121 -1.25 3.04 -3.91
CA VAL A 121 -0.67 1.73 -3.67
C VAL A 121 -1.72 0.69 -4.02
N LEU A 122 -1.40 -0.21 -4.95
CA LEU A 122 -2.28 -1.26 -5.44
C LEU A 122 -1.69 -2.63 -5.12
N PHE A 123 -2.44 -3.45 -4.42
CA PHE A 123 -2.13 -4.87 -4.19
C PHE A 123 -3.01 -5.76 -5.04
N SER A 124 -2.43 -6.74 -5.73
CA SER A 124 -3.17 -7.72 -6.51
C SER A 124 -2.54 -9.12 -6.39
N PRO A 125 -3.35 -10.14 -5.98
CA PRO A 125 -4.73 -10.07 -5.51
C PRO A 125 -4.90 -9.19 -4.26
N GLY A 126 -6.15 -8.88 -3.91
CA GLY A 126 -6.50 -8.05 -2.75
C GLY A 126 -6.29 -8.79 -1.44
N ALA A 127 -5.11 -8.63 -0.84
CA ALA A 127 -4.81 -9.12 0.49
C ALA A 127 -5.41 -8.20 1.57
N PRO A 128 -5.62 -8.66 2.81
CA PRO A 128 -6.16 -7.87 3.92
C PRO A 128 -5.07 -6.93 4.51
N ARG A 129 -4.58 -6.00 3.70
CA ARG A 129 -3.49 -5.08 4.08
C ARG A 129 -3.91 -4.07 5.15
N GLU A 130 -5.20 -3.81 5.27
CA GLU A 130 -5.76 -2.92 6.29
C GLU A 130 -5.33 -3.36 7.70
N ALA A 131 -5.41 -4.65 7.99
CA ALA A 131 -5.02 -5.19 9.29
C ALA A 131 -3.55 -4.90 9.62
N TYR A 132 -2.65 -5.02 8.64
CA TYR A 132 -1.24 -4.67 8.81
C TYR A 132 -1.06 -3.17 9.10
N PHE A 133 -1.74 -2.31 8.36
CA PHE A 133 -1.64 -0.87 8.56
C PHE A 133 -2.19 -0.44 9.93
N GLU A 134 -3.29 -1.04 10.37
CA GLU A 134 -3.92 -0.79 11.66
C GLU A 134 -3.02 -1.24 12.83
N GLU A 135 -2.39 -2.43 12.73
CA GLU A 135 -1.43 -2.90 13.73
C GLU A 135 -0.21 -1.99 13.82
N LEU A 136 0.33 -1.53 12.69
CA LEU A 136 1.41 -0.54 12.68
C LEU A 136 1.01 0.78 13.36
N ALA A 137 -0.19 1.27 13.06
CA ALA A 137 -0.71 2.50 13.68
C ALA A 137 -0.86 2.35 15.20
N GLU A 138 -1.33 1.20 15.67
CA GLU A 138 -1.47 0.88 17.10
C GLU A 138 -0.10 0.82 17.80
N ILE A 139 0.89 0.16 17.19
CA ILE A 139 2.25 0.08 17.72
C ILE A 139 2.83 1.48 17.86
N VAL A 140 2.72 2.32 16.82
CA VAL A 140 3.21 3.70 16.84
C VAL A 140 2.49 4.54 17.90
N ALA A 141 1.17 4.45 17.98
CA ALA A 141 0.36 5.22 18.92
C ALA A 141 0.61 4.84 20.37
N SER A 142 0.84 3.56 20.66
CA SER A 142 1.13 3.07 22.00
C SER A 142 2.56 3.37 22.47
N GLY A 143 3.48 3.68 21.54
CA GLY A 143 4.91 3.82 21.82
C GLY A 143 5.59 2.50 22.21
N ARG A 144 4.90 1.36 21.99
CA ARG A 144 5.44 0.03 22.28
C ARG A 144 6.70 -0.24 21.45
N GLN A 145 7.72 -0.74 22.11
CA GLN A 145 8.93 -1.21 21.45
C GLN A 145 8.83 -2.72 21.26
N LEU A 146 8.82 -3.16 20.00
CA LEU A 146 8.82 -4.58 19.67
C LEU A 146 10.26 -5.11 19.66
N THR A 147 10.44 -6.36 20.06
CA THR A 147 11.67 -7.12 19.83
C THR A 147 11.82 -7.45 18.34
N GLU A 148 13.01 -7.84 17.91
CA GLU A 148 13.25 -8.32 16.54
C GLU A 148 12.31 -9.47 16.16
N GLN A 149 12.12 -10.43 17.07
CA GLN A 149 11.22 -11.57 16.85
C GLN A 149 9.75 -11.14 16.69
N GLU A 150 9.27 -10.19 17.50
CA GLU A 150 7.90 -9.67 17.38
C GLU A 150 7.70 -8.92 16.06
N TRP A 151 8.72 -8.20 15.57
CA TRP A 151 8.69 -7.58 14.26
C TRP A 151 8.64 -8.62 13.13
N ASP A 152 9.48 -9.65 13.18
CA ASP A 152 9.50 -10.73 12.20
C ASP A 152 8.15 -11.48 12.15
N ASP A 153 7.58 -11.78 13.33
CA ASP A 153 6.29 -12.44 13.42
C ASP A 153 5.17 -11.58 12.80
N LEU A 154 5.15 -10.27 13.09
CA LEU A 154 4.20 -9.32 12.51
C LEU A 154 4.34 -9.26 10.98
N TYR A 155 5.55 -9.10 10.48
CA TYR A 155 5.80 -9.03 9.04
C TYR A 155 5.39 -10.31 8.33
N HIS A 156 5.80 -11.46 8.83
CA HIS A 156 5.46 -12.76 8.24
C HIS A 156 3.95 -13.04 8.27
N HIS A 157 3.27 -12.63 9.35
CA HIS A 157 1.81 -12.75 9.43
C HIS A 157 1.11 -12.01 8.29
N HIS A 158 1.68 -10.90 7.86
CA HIS A 158 1.14 -10.05 6.79
C HIS A 158 1.83 -10.21 5.43
N ASP A 159 2.45 -11.38 5.16
CA ASP A 159 3.14 -11.68 3.89
C ASP A 159 4.21 -10.62 3.53
N GLN A 160 4.93 -10.12 4.52
CA GLN A 160 6.03 -9.19 4.33
C GLN A 160 7.33 -9.83 4.80
N TYR A 161 8.34 -9.85 3.94
CA TYR A 161 9.63 -10.49 4.19
C TYR A 161 10.72 -9.44 4.04
N MET A 162 11.33 -9.05 5.18
CA MET A 162 12.40 -8.05 5.21
C MET A 162 13.69 -8.59 4.61
N VAL A 163 14.52 -7.70 4.03
CA VAL A 163 15.80 -8.04 3.33
C VAL A 163 16.97 -7.34 4.00
#